data_13048e3220f10e96bbdb6b32474fc118
#
_entry.id   13048e3220f10e96bbdb6b32474fc118
#
_cell.length_a   1.000
_cell.length_b   1.000
_cell.length_c   1.000
_cell.angle_alpha   90.00
_cell.angle_beta   90.00
_cell.angle_gamma   90.00
#
_symmetry.space_group_name_H-M   'P 1'
#
loop_
_entity.id
_entity.type
_entity.pdbx_description
1 polymer ?
#
loop_
_entity_poly.entity_id
_entity_poly.type
_entity_poly.pdbx_seq_one_letter_code
_entity_poly.pdbx_strand_id
1 'polypeptide(L)'
;DDEGVDSVLLLGEGSRGLCAGADVRALRQAVLDGRDFGEFFDLEYGLDLLIKEYPKPYEARQHGITMGGGLGISAHGSRRLASADAAFAMPETIIGFTPDVGVTWYLAHAPGWTGMHVALTGATVGARDGVLLGLADEADEAAPAGELEDNRSWIDACYCFPDPSDVIAALESHADSRARAAAALIRARSPLSVAVTLEAMRRVPTMTGVADVLAQDRVLADHMIGSPDFIEGVRAQLVDKDRTPRWSHDRIEDVTRAEVEAC
;
A
#
# COMPACT_ATOMS: atom_id res chain seq x y z
N ASP A 1 -25.33 -7.11 12.62
CA ASP A 1 -26.34 -6.63 13.60
C ASP A 1 -26.82 -7.74 14.56
N ASP A 2 -25.96 -8.70 14.89
CA ASP A 2 -26.28 -9.74 15.90
C ASP A 2 -26.07 -9.16 17.31
N GLU A 3 -27.16 -9.00 18.07
CA GLU A 3 -27.13 -8.47 19.44
C GLU A 3 -26.37 -9.40 20.41
N GLY A 4 -26.23 -10.69 20.07
CA GLY A 4 -25.44 -11.67 20.83
C GLY A 4 -23.93 -11.60 20.65
N VAL A 5 -23.44 -10.76 19.73
CA VAL A 5 -22.00 -10.53 19.47
C VAL A 5 -21.57 -9.23 20.14
N ASP A 6 -20.65 -9.31 21.12
CA ASP A 6 -20.12 -8.14 21.83
C ASP A 6 -18.87 -7.53 21.14
N SER A 7 -18.09 -8.33 20.44
CA SER A 7 -16.86 -7.91 19.74
C SER A 7 -16.48 -8.86 18.63
N VAL A 8 -15.61 -8.40 17.73
CA VAL A 8 -15.00 -9.20 16.67
C VAL A 8 -13.51 -9.31 16.94
N LEU A 9 -12.96 -10.51 16.77
CA LEU A 9 -11.52 -10.76 16.82
C LEU A 9 -11.06 -11.35 15.49
N LEU A 10 -10.20 -10.62 14.77
CA LEU A 10 -9.55 -11.09 13.55
C LEU A 10 -8.21 -11.75 13.88
N LEU A 11 -8.08 -13.02 13.48
CA LEU A 11 -6.87 -13.82 13.63
C LEU A 11 -6.50 -14.46 12.30
N GLY A 12 -5.20 -14.51 11.99
CA GLY A 12 -4.68 -15.31 10.89
C GLY A 12 -4.51 -16.78 11.28
N GLU A 13 -4.77 -17.70 10.36
CA GLU A 13 -4.56 -19.12 10.56
C GLU A 13 -3.11 -19.51 10.20
N GLY A 14 -2.49 -20.31 11.07
CA GLY A 14 -1.13 -20.81 10.88
C GLY A 14 -0.04 -19.79 11.21
N SER A 15 1.18 -20.01 10.69
CA SER A 15 2.38 -19.25 11.07
C SER A 15 2.93 -18.33 9.98
N ARG A 16 2.30 -18.25 8.80
CA ARG A 16 2.84 -17.44 7.69
C ARG A 16 2.46 -15.97 7.80
N GLY A 17 1.34 -15.67 8.40
CA GLY A 17 0.86 -14.30 8.57
C GLY A 17 -0.66 -14.22 8.54
N LEU A 18 -1.15 -13.00 8.78
CA LEU A 18 -2.57 -12.70 8.80
C LEU A 18 -3.19 -12.85 7.42
N CYS A 19 -2.71 -12.08 6.45
CA CYS A 19 -3.21 -12.08 5.07
C CYS A 19 -2.22 -11.35 4.15
N ALA A 20 -1.96 -11.91 2.97
CA ALA A 20 -1.07 -11.33 1.95
C ALA A 20 -1.82 -10.50 0.88
N GLY A 21 -3.12 -10.26 1.05
CA GLY A 21 -3.97 -9.54 0.11
C GLY A 21 -4.76 -10.45 -0.84
N ALA A 22 -5.34 -9.82 -1.86
CA ALA A 22 -6.20 -10.45 -2.86
C ALA A 22 -5.46 -11.44 -3.77
N ASP A 23 -6.19 -12.37 -4.40
CA ASP A 23 -5.64 -13.20 -5.48
C ASP A 23 -5.55 -12.40 -6.79
N VAL A 24 -4.49 -11.58 -6.88
CA VAL A 24 -4.24 -10.72 -8.06
C VAL A 24 -3.99 -11.54 -9.35
N ARG A 25 -3.67 -12.86 -9.26
CA ARG A 25 -3.59 -13.72 -10.45
C ARG A 25 -4.97 -13.99 -11.00
N ALA A 26 -5.95 -14.21 -10.11
CA ALA A 26 -7.34 -14.36 -10.52
C ALA A 26 -7.90 -13.06 -11.11
N LEU A 27 -7.56 -11.90 -10.52
CA LEU A 27 -7.92 -10.59 -11.08
C LEU A 27 -7.31 -10.37 -12.46
N ARG A 28 -6.00 -10.60 -12.62
CA ARG A 28 -5.34 -10.55 -13.93
C ARG A 28 -6.04 -11.45 -14.96
N GLN A 29 -6.38 -12.68 -14.59
CA GLN A 29 -7.07 -13.59 -15.50
C GLN A 29 -8.47 -13.08 -15.86
N ALA A 30 -9.19 -12.47 -14.91
CA ALA A 30 -10.48 -11.86 -15.20
C ALA A 30 -10.36 -10.73 -16.24
N VAL A 31 -9.34 -9.87 -16.10
CA VAL A 31 -9.05 -8.82 -17.09
C VAL A 31 -8.78 -9.42 -18.48
N LEU A 32 -7.93 -10.44 -18.56
CA LEU A 32 -7.58 -11.09 -19.84
C LEU A 32 -8.79 -11.78 -20.49
N ASP A 33 -9.72 -12.30 -19.69
CA ASP A 33 -10.95 -12.94 -20.15
C ASP A 33 -12.06 -11.92 -20.47
N GLY A 34 -11.83 -10.61 -20.27
CA GLY A 34 -12.84 -9.56 -20.42
C GLY A 34 -13.99 -9.67 -19.43
N ARG A 35 -13.79 -10.28 -18.26
CA ARG A 35 -14.78 -10.40 -17.19
C ARG A 35 -14.79 -9.13 -16.34
N ASP A 36 -15.97 -8.78 -15.81
CA ASP A 36 -16.11 -7.70 -14.86
C ASP A 36 -15.43 -8.05 -13.52
N PHE A 37 -14.73 -7.10 -12.95
CA PHE A 37 -14.04 -7.16 -11.66
C PHE A 37 -14.52 -6.07 -10.69
N GLY A 38 -15.42 -5.18 -11.11
CA GLY A 38 -15.90 -4.06 -10.29
C GLY A 38 -16.55 -4.52 -9.00
N GLU A 39 -17.36 -5.59 -9.05
CA GLU A 39 -18.01 -6.17 -7.86
C GLU A 39 -16.99 -6.60 -6.80
N PHE A 40 -15.81 -7.08 -7.20
CA PHE A 40 -14.75 -7.46 -6.24
C PHE A 40 -14.31 -6.25 -5.40
N PHE A 41 -13.97 -5.12 -6.05
CA PHE A 41 -13.55 -3.90 -5.34
C PHE A 41 -14.68 -3.26 -4.55
N ASP A 42 -15.92 -3.30 -5.07
CA ASP A 42 -17.08 -2.78 -4.34
C ASP A 42 -17.30 -3.56 -3.03
N LEU A 43 -17.11 -4.89 -3.04
CA LEU A 43 -17.22 -5.73 -1.85
C LEU A 43 -16.04 -5.52 -0.89
N GLU A 44 -14.80 -5.49 -1.40
CA GLU A 44 -13.59 -5.32 -0.60
C GLU A 44 -13.61 -3.97 0.11
N TYR A 45 -13.77 -2.87 -0.63
CA TYR A 45 -13.77 -1.52 -0.04
C TYR A 45 -15.01 -1.25 0.81
N GLY A 46 -16.15 -1.87 0.46
CA GLY A 46 -17.34 -1.85 1.30
C GLY A 46 -17.12 -2.55 2.65
N LEU A 47 -16.37 -3.67 2.67
CA LEU A 47 -15.99 -4.36 3.89
C LEU A 47 -15.01 -3.52 4.73
N ASP A 48 -14.01 -2.90 4.11
CA ASP A 48 -13.03 -2.06 4.79
C ASP A 48 -13.71 -0.86 5.48
N LEU A 49 -14.66 -0.21 4.78
CA LEU A 49 -15.46 0.86 5.36
C LEU A 49 -16.34 0.35 6.50
N LEU A 50 -16.97 -0.82 6.34
CA LEU A 50 -17.77 -1.43 7.40
C LEU A 50 -16.92 -1.72 8.65
N ILE A 51 -15.68 -2.20 8.50
CA ILE A 51 -14.77 -2.42 9.63
C ILE A 51 -14.43 -1.09 10.29
N LYS A 52 -14.13 -0.05 9.51
CA LYS A 52 -13.81 1.29 10.02
C LYS A 52 -14.94 1.89 10.85
N GLU A 53 -16.17 1.70 10.40
CA GLU A 53 -17.39 2.25 11.03
C GLU A 53 -18.08 1.26 11.97
N TYR A 54 -17.45 0.11 12.23
CA TYR A 54 -18.10 -0.96 13.00
C TYR A 54 -18.40 -0.50 14.42
N PRO A 55 -19.67 -0.62 14.88
CA PRO A 55 -20.12 -0.03 16.16
C PRO A 55 -19.62 -0.79 17.39
N LYS A 56 -19.11 -2.01 17.22
CA LYS A 56 -18.58 -2.85 18.31
C LYS A 56 -17.07 -2.95 18.19
N PRO A 57 -16.35 -3.31 19.29
CA PRO A 57 -14.91 -3.53 19.21
C PRO A 57 -14.54 -4.54 18.14
N TYR A 58 -13.62 -4.15 17.26
CA TYR A 58 -13.00 -4.99 16.26
C TYR A 58 -11.50 -5.02 16.52
N GLU A 59 -11.01 -6.12 17.10
CA GLU A 59 -9.59 -6.32 17.38
C GLU A 59 -8.94 -7.12 16.26
N ALA A 60 -7.84 -6.61 15.69
CA ALA A 60 -7.01 -7.33 14.73
C ALA A 60 -5.66 -7.70 15.36
N ARG A 61 -5.29 -8.97 15.28
CA ARG A 61 -3.95 -9.47 15.67
C ARG A 61 -3.14 -9.73 14.43
N GLN A 62 -2.27 -8.77 14.13
CA GLN A 62 -1.44 -8.75 12.95
C GLN A 62 -0.14 -9.51 13.24
N HIS A 63 0.09 -10.64 12.56
CA HIS A 63 1.31 -11.42 12.68
C HIS A 63 1.83 -11.82 11.31
N GLY A 64 3.15 -12.05 11.20
CA GLY A 64 3.78 -12.40 9.94
C GLY A 64 3.36 -11.47 8.80
N ILE A 65 3.15 -12.00 7.61
CA ILE A 65 2.76 -11.23 6.43
C ILE A 65 1.36 -10.62 6.61
N THR A 66 1.28 -9.29 6.58
CA THR A 66 0.04 -8.50 6.63
C THR A 66 0.17 -7.38 5.59
N MET A 67 -0.32 -7.62 4.35
CA MET A 67 -0.02 -6.80 3.18
C MET A 67 -1.26 -6.63 2.30
N GLY A 68 -1.34 -5.53 1.54
CA GLY A 68 -2.44 -5.24 0.63
C GLY A 68 -3.81 -5.35 1.32
N GLY A 69 -4.76 -6.11 0.76
CA GLY A 69 -6.06 -6.38 1.38
C GLY A 69 -5.99 -6.94 2.80
N GLY A 70 -4.86 -7.55 3.22
CA GLY A 70 -4.63 -7.94 4.61
C GLY A 70 -4.54 -6.74 5.56
N LEU A 71 -4.02 -5.60 5.08
CA LEU A 71 -4.09 -4.33 5.80
C LEU A 71 -5.50 -3.75 5.74
N GLY A 72 -6.23 -3.85 4.63
CA GLY A 72 -7.63 -3.43 4.55
C GLY A 72 -8.47 -4.01 5.67
N ILE A 73 -8.47 -5.34 5.83
CA ILE A 73 -9.27 -6.01 6.86
C ILE A 73 -8.73 -5.83 8.30
N SER A 74 -7.51 -5.32 8.49
CA SER A 74 -6.90 -5.22 9.83
C SER A 74 -6.60 -3.79 10.29
N ALA A 75 -6.16 -2.89 9.42
CA ALA A 75 -5.74 -1.54 9.80
C ALA A 75 -6.90 -0.60 10.15
N HIS A 76 -8.13 -0.95 9.79
CA HIS A 76 -9.32 -0.17 10.11
C HIS A 76 -9.97 -0.55 11.44
N GLY A 77 -9.52 -1.64 12.08
CA GLY A 77 -10.02 -2.10 13.37
C GLY A 77 -9.86 -1.05 14.49
N SER A 78 -10.72 -1.15 15.52
CA SER A 78 -10.68 -0.26 16.68
C SER A 78 -9.51 -0.57 17.63
N ARG A 79 -8.90 -1.75 17.50
CA ARG A 79 -7.68 -2.16 18.21
C ARG A 79 -6.82 -3.07 17.35
N ARG A 80 -5.55 -2.70 17.15
CA ARG A 80 -4.63 -3.35 16.22
C ARG A 80 -3.33 -3.70 16.93
N LEU A 81 -3.06 -5.00 17.08
CA LEU A 81 -1.91 -5.51 17.82
C LEU A 81 -0.95 -6.20 16.86
N ALA A 82 0.25 -5.66 16.71
CA ALA A 82 1.29 -6.22 15.86
C ALA A 82 2.23 -7.14 16.68
N SER A 83 2.31 -8.40 16.31
CA SER A 83 3.28 -9.33 16.90
C SER A 83 4.72 -8.98 16.49
N ALA A 84 5.70 -9.54 17.21
CA ALA A 84 7.11 -9.25 16.96
C ALA A 84 7.57 -9.58 15.53
N ASP A 85 6.94 -10.53 14.88
CA ASP A 85 7.24 -10.98 13.51
C ASP A 85 6.34 -10.34 12.45
N ALA A 86 5.47 -9.39 12.82
CA ALA A 86 4.61 -8.70 11.86
C ALA A 86 5.42 -7.99 10.78
N ALA A 87 4.98 -8.17 9.53
CA ALA A 87 5.62 -7.64 8.34
C ALA A 87 4.55 -6.94 7.47
N PHE A 88 4.57 -5.62 7.47
CA PHE A 88 3.62 -4.78 6.76
C PHE A 88 4.19 -4.30 5.43
N ALA A 89 3.41 -4.30 4.38
CA ALA A 89 3.73 -3.66 3.11
C ALA A 89 2.47 -3.31 2.31
N MET A 90 2.60 -2.29 1.47
CA MET A 90 1.71 -2.03 0.34
C MET A 90 2.55 -2.19 -0.94
N PRO A 91 2.63 -3.43 -1.48
CA PRO A 91 3.56 -3.74 -2.57
C PRO A 91 2.98 -3.51 -3.97
N GLU A 92 1.88 -2.80 -4.09
CA GLU A 92 1.07 -2.67 -5.29
C GLU A 92 1.84 -2.08 -6.47
N THR A 93 2.74 -1.11 -6.21
CA THR A 93 3.60 -0.52 -7.27
C THR A 93 4.53 -1.55 -7.93
N ILE A 94 4.79 -2.69 -7.26
CA ILE A 94 5.61 -3.79 -7.80
C ILE A 94 4.86 -4.56 -8.90
N ILE A 95 3.53 -4.53 -8.85
CA ILE A 95 2.67 -5.25 -9.78
C ILE A 95 1.90 -4.33 -10.74
N GLY A 96 2.28 -3.05 -10.83
CA GLY A 96 1.62 -2.11 -11.73
C GLY A 96 0.25 -1.63 -11.24
N PHE A 97 0.05 -1.62 -9.92
CA PHE A 97 -1.15 -1.13 -9.24
C PHE A 97 -0.77 -0.01 -8.25
N THR A 98 -1.72 0.49 -7.49
CA THR A 98 -1.50 1.52 -6.45
C THR A 98 -1.89 0.99 -5.08
N PRO A 99 -1.23 1.41 -3.99
CA PRO A 99 -1.74 1.18 -2.63
C PRO A 99 -3.18 1.65 -2.51
N ASP A 100 -4.04 0.78 -1.96
CA ASP A 100 -5.49 0.95 -1.90
C ASP A 100 -6.04 0.54 -0.52
N VAL A 101 -7.27 0.01 -0.47
CA VAL A 101 -7.98 -0.47 0.72
C VAL A 101 -8.05 0.55 1.86
N GLY A 102 -8.05 1.85 1.54
CA GLY A 102 -8.12 2.94 2.51
C GLY A 102 -6.85 3.15 3.34
N VAL A 103 -5.81 2.35 3.13
CA VAL A 103 -4.57 2.36 3.93
C VAL A 103 -3.75 3.63 3.69
N THR A 104 -3.87 4.25 2.53
CA THR A 104 -3.20 5.52 2.24
C THR A 104 -3.65 6.66 3.17
N TRP A 105 -4.81 6.55 3.83
CA TRP A 105 -5.19 7.44 4.91
C TRP A 105 -4.14 7.47 6.03
N TYR A 106 -3.75 6.30 6.53
CA TYR A 106 -2.77 6.19 7.61
C TYR A 106 -1.38 6.60 7.14
N LEU A 107 -0.97 6.13 5.96
CA LEU A 107 0.33 6.43 5.40
C LEU A 107 0.53 7.94 5.15
N ALA A 108 -0.49 8.63 4.67
CA ALA A 108 -0.40 10.08 4.43
C ALA A 108 -0.39 10.92 5.72
N HIS A 109 -0.89 10.37 6.83
CA HIS A 109 -0.87 11.01 8.15
C HIS A 109 0.31 10.55 9.02
N ALA A 110 1.14 9.63 8.52
CA ALA A 110 2.35 9.19 9.22
C ALA A 110 3.36 10.35 9.37
N PRO A 111 4.21 10.32 10.41
CA PRO A 111 5.17 11.38 10.67
C PRO A 111 6.09 11.68 9.47
N GLY A 112 6.18 12.92 9.06
CA GLY A 112 6.97 13.36 7.92
C GLY A 112 6.51 12.72 6.61
N TRP A 113 7.45 12.22 5.81
CA TRP A 113 7.17 11.55 4.54
C TRP A 113 7.35 10.03 4.60
N THR A 114 7.36 9.42 5.81
CA THR A 114 7.60 7.99 6.00
C THR A 114 6.58 7.10 5.28
N GLY A 115 5.31 7.49 5.33
CA GLY A 115 4.26 6.76 4.61
C GLY A 115 4.40 6.86 3.09
N MET A 116 4.80 8.03 2.55
CA MET A 116 5.10 8.19 1.13
C MET A 116 6.27 7.29 0.70
N HIS A 117 7.32 7.22 1.52
CA HIS A 117 8.45 6.33 1.28
C HIS A 117 7.99 4.86 1.14
N VAL A 118 7.17 4.38 2.08
CA VAL A 118 6.66 2.99 2.05
C VAL A 118 5.75 2.77 0.85
N ALA A 119 4.84 3.70 0.55
CA ALA A 119 3.91 3.59 -0.56
C ALA A 119 4.62 3.52 -1.94
N LEU A 120 5.62 4.38 -2.18
CA LEU A 120 6.32 4.42 -3.48
C LEU A 120 7.32 3.26 -3.65
N THR A 121 7.98 2.84 -2.57
CA THR A 121 8.97 1.77 -2.63
C THR A 121 8.34 0.37 -2.60
N GLY A 122 7.15 0.22 -2.02
CA GLY A 122 6.58 -1.09 -1.68
C GLY A 122 7.42 -1.85 -0.64
N ALA A 123 8.18 -1.11 0.19
CA ALA A 123 9.05 -1.70 1.19
C ALA A 123 8.27 -2.39 2.30
N THR A 124 8.81 -3.50 2.79
CA THR A 124 8.27 -4.18 3.97
C THR A 124 8.85 -3.56 5.23
N VAL A 125 7.98 -3.29 6.20
CA VAL A 125 8.36 -2.72 7.51
C VAL A 125 7.89 -3.63 8.65
N GLY A 126 8.57 -3.57 9.79
CA GLY A 126 8.24 -4.37 10.98
C GLY A 126 7.16 -3.74 11.86
N ALA A 127 6.87 -4.43 12.98
CA ALA A 127 5.79 -4.05 13.91
C ALA A 127 5.92 -2.61 14.44
N ARG A 128 7.12 -2.17 14.84
CA ARG A 128 7.33 -0.81 15.40
C ARG A 128 7.15 0.28 14.35
N ASP A 129 7.60 0.05 13.12
CA ASP A 129 7.33 0.95 12.01
C ASP A 129 5.85 0.93 11.61
N GLY A 130 5.17 -0.22 11.72
CA GLY A 130 3.72 -0.32 11.55
C GLY A 130 2.95 0.58 12.54
N VAL A 131 3.41 0.67 13.80
CA VAL A 131 2.84 1.62 14.78
C VAL A 131 3.14 3.06 14.37
N LEU A 132 4.37 3.36 13.97
CA LEU A 132 4.75 4.71 13.49
C LEU A 132 3.89 5.16 12.31
N LEU A 133 3.57 4.24 11.39
CA LEU A 133 2.74 4.50 10.21
C LEU A 133 1.23 4.52 10.51
N GLY A 134 0.81 4.22 11.75
CA GLY A 134 -0.59 4.14 12.13
C GLY A 134 -1.32 2.89 11.62
N LEU A 135 -0.58 1.85 11.19
CA LEU A 135 -1.12 0.57 10.75
C LEU A 135 -1.43 -0.38 11.91
N ALA A 136 -0.82 -0.14 13.06
CA ALA A 136 -1.06 -0.82 14.33
C ALA A 136 -1.12 0.18 15.48
N ASP A 137 -1.74 -0.19 16.61
CA ASP A 137 -1.78 0.64 17.82
C ASP A 137 -0.64 0.27 18.78
N GLU A 138 -0.32 -1.01 18.86
CA GLU A 138 0.68 -1.56 19.75
C GLU A 138 1.56 -2.58 19.01
N ALA A 139 2.86 -2.58 19.30
CA ALA A 139 3.78 -3.62 18.86
C ALA A 139 4.21 -4.47 20.06
N ASP A 140 4.39 -5.77 19.85
CA ASP A 140 4.96 -6.68 20.82
C ASP A 140 6.30 -6.12 21.35
N GLU A 141 6.56 -6.27 22.67
CA GLU A 141 7.79 -5.77 23.30
C GLU A 141 9.06 -6.38 22.69
N ALA A 142 8.97 -7.64 22.24
CA ALA A 142 10.07 -8.36 21.59
C ALA A 142 10.29 -7.92 20.13
N ALA A 143 9.45 -7.03 19.57
CA ALA A 143 9.61 -6.58 18.21
C ALA A 143 10.95 -5.83 18.01
N PRO A 144 11.67 -6.09 16.90
CA PRO A 144 12.85 -5.34 16.52
C PRO A 144 12.59 -3.82 16.47
N ALA A 145 13.63 -3.02 16.66
CA ALA A 145 13.55 -1.57 16.47
C ALA A 145 13.09 -1.25 15.04
N GLY A 146 12.27 -0.20 14.91
CA GLY A 146 11.89 0.33 13.61
C GLY A 146 13.05 1.10 12.97
N GLU A 147 13.04 1.22 11.66
CA GLU A 147 14.09 1.92 10.90
C GLU A 147 13.61 3.27 10.33
N LEU A 148 12.30 3.48 10.22
CA LEU A 148 11.74 4.66 9.56
C LEU A 148 12.08 5.95 10.31
N GLU A 149 12.04 5.94 11.64
CA GLU A 149 12.39 7.13 12.44
C GLU A 149 13.86 7.49 12.30
N ASP A 150 14.76 6.52 12.32
CA ASP A 150 16.19 6.72 12.10
C ASP A 150 16.51 7.23 10.68
N ASN A 151 15.64 6.93 9.73
CA ASN A 151 15.76 7.32 8.34
C ASN A 151 15.06 8.65 8.01
N ARG A 152 14.31 9.23 8.93
CA ARG A 152 13.47 10.42 8.69
C ARG A 152 14.20 11.59 8.06
N SER A 153 15.43 11.84 8.47
CA SER A 153 16.19 13.00 7.97
C SER A 153 16.30 13.01 6.44
N TRP A 154 16.69 11.90 5.84
CA TRP A 154 16.79 11.83 4.39
C TRP A 154 15.43 11.58 3.72
N ILE A 155 14.51 10.86 4.38
CA ILE A 155 13.14 10.66 3.88
C ILE A 155 12.48 12.04 3.73
N ASP A 156 12.45 12.86 4.78
CA ASP A 156 11.80 14.16 4.74
C ASP A 156 12.44 15.12 3.73
N ALA A 157 13.76 15.03 3.54
CA ALA A 157 14.47 15.84 2.55
C ALA A 157 14.18 15.46 1.10
N CYS A 158 13.94 14.16 0.83
CA CYS A 158 13.81 13.67 -0.55
C CYS A 158 12.36 13.51 -1.03
N TYR A 159 11.40 13.22 -0.14
CA TYR A 159 10.01 12.96 -0.55
C TYR A 159 9.09 14.19 -0.53
N CYS A 160 9.62 15.35 -0.20
CA CYS A 160 8.84 16.61 -0.15
C CYS A 160 8.49 17.18 -1.53
N PHE A 161 9.15 16.74 -2.59
CA PHE A 161 8.94 17.25 -3.96
C PHE A 161 7.61 16.81 -4.56
N PRO A 162 6.94 17.68 -5.33
CA PRO A 162 5.65 17.36 -5.97
C PRO A 162 5.76 16.42 -7.15
N ASP A 163 6.90 16.40 -7.84
CA ASP A 163 7.13 15.59 -9.02
C ASP A 163 7.89 14.32 -8.64
N PRO A 164 7.45 13.12 -9.11
CA PRO A 164 8.13 11.87 -8.77
C PRO A 164 9.56 11.79 -9.35
N SER A 165 9.86 12.48 -10.44
CA SER A 165 11.22 12.56 -10.99
C SER A 165 12.15 13.35 -10.08
N ASP A 166 11.65 14.43 -9.47
CA ASP A 166 12.40 15.22 -8.49
C ASP A 166 12.67 14.44 -7.19
N VAL A 167 11.68 13.66 -6.72
CA VAL A 167 11.86 12.75 -5.58
C VAL A 167 13.01 11.76 -5.86
N ILE A 168 13.00 11.13 -7.04
CA ILE A 168 14.03 10.16 -7.42
C ILE A 168 15.39 10.85 -7.56
N ALA A 169 15.46 12.03 -8.20
CA ALA A 169 16.71 12.78 -8.36
C ALA A 169 17.31 13.18 -7.00
N ALA A 170 16.47 13.61 -6.04
CA ALA A 170 16.88 13.91 -4.68
C ALA A 170 17.44 12.67 -3.96
N LEU A 171 16.77 11.54 -4.08
CA LEU A 171 17.22 10.26 -3.52
C LEU A 171 18.54 9.78 -4.13
N GLU A 172 18.69 9.85 -5.45
CA GLU A 172 19.90 9.43 -6.18
C GLU A 172 21.11 10.27 -5.83
N SER A 173 20.93 11.58 -5.63
CA SER A 173 22.00 12.53 -5.28
C SER A 173 22.31 12.59 -3.79
N HIS A 174 21.50 11.94 -2.92
CA HIS A 174 21.68 12.02 -1.48
C HIS A 174 22.94 11.30 -1.00
N ALA A 175 23.61 11.86 0.04
CA ALA A 175 24.83 11.29 0.60
C ALA A 175 24.60 9.93 1.28
N ASP A 176 23.43 9.69 1.87
CA ASP A 176 23.07 8.44 2.53
C ASP A 176 22.83 7.34 1.49
N SER A 177 23.48 6.20 1.66
CA SER A 177 23.33 5.05 0.76
C SER A 177 21.92 4.44 0.80
N ARG A 178 21.18 4.59 1.91
CA ARG A 178 19.81 4.09 2.07
C ARG A 178 18.85 4.89 1.20
N ALA A 179 19.05 6.21 1.07
CA ALA A 179 18.30 7.05 0.14
C ALA A 179 18.52 6.60 -1.31
N ARG A 180 19.77 6.35 -1.71
CA ARG A 180 20.07 5.84 -3.06
C ARG A 180 19.51 4.44 -3.31
N ALA A 181 19.48 3.58 -2.29
CA ALA A 181 18.82 2.27 -2.38
C ALA A 181 17.30 2.42 -2.57
N ALA A 182 16.65 3.38 -1.89
CA ALA A 182 15.24 3.68 -2.09
C ALA A 182 14.95 4.17 -3.53
N ALA A 183 15.82 5.01 -4.11
CA ALA A 183 15.70 5.39 -5.53
C ALA A 183 15.73 4.18 -6.46
N ALA A 184 16.66 3.23 -6.23
CA ALA A 184 16.75 2.02 -7.03
C ALA A 184 15.50 1.14 -6.90
N LEU A 185 14.90 1.06 -5.71
CA LEU A 185 13.63 0.39 -5.52
C LEU A 185 12.51 1.06 -6.33
N ILE A 186 12.35 2.38 -6.24
CA ILE A 186 11.31 3.12 -6.96
C ILE A 186 11.49 2.96 -8.47
N ARG A 187 12.71 3.06 -8.98
CA ARG A 187 13.00 2.87 -10.41
C ARG A 187 12.67 1.47 -10.94
N ALA A 188 12.59 0.47 -10.07
CA ALA A 188 12.20 -0.89 -10.44
C ALA A 188 10.66 -1.09 -10.43
N ARG A 189 9.88 -0.10 -9.98
CA ARG A 189 8.41 -0.14 -9.96
C ARG A 189 7.84 0.31 -11.29
N SER A 190 6.53 0.08 -11.50
CA SER A 190 5.83 0.67 -12.63
C SER A 190 5.90 2.21 -12.52
N PRO A 191 6.44 2.90 -13.54
CA PRO A 191 6.51 4.36 -13.53
C PRO A 191 5.13 5.02 -13.39
N LEU A 192 4.12 4.53 -14.09
CA LEU A 192 2.76 5.04 -13.97
C LEU A 192 2.22 4.83 -12.55
N SER A 193 2.39 3.63 -11.98
CA SER A 193 1.94 3.35 -10.61
C SER A 193 2.59 4.28 -9.57
N VAL A 194 3.89 4.54 -9.70
CA VAL A 194 4.61 5.48 -8.81
C VAL A 194 4.06 6.89 -8.91
N ALA A 195 3.84 7.38 -10.14
CA ALA A 195 3.34 8.73 -10.38
C ALA A 195 1.90 8.89 -9.85
N VAL A 196 1.02 7.92 -10.13
CA VAL A 196 -0.37 7.91 -9.63
C VAL A 196 -0.41 7.78 -8.11
N THR A 197 0.40 6.91 -7.51
CA THR A 197 0.48 6.75 -6.05
C THR A 197 0.92 8.06 -5.38
N LEU A 198 1.93 8.75 -5.91
CA LEU A 198 2.38 10.02 -5.34
C LEU A 198 1.28 11.08 -5.39
N GLU A 199 0.57 11.20 -6.50
CA GLU A 199 -0.54 12.14 -6.65
C GLU A 199 -1.70 11.78 -5.71
N ALA A 200 -2.11 10.51 -5.65
CA ALA A 200 -3.17 10.02 -4.77
C ALA A 200 -2.87 10.32 -3.30
N MET A 201 -1.67 9.96 -2.84
CA MET A 201 -1.21 10.22 -1.47
C MET A 201 -1.20 11.72 -1.10
N ARG A 202 -0.90 12.59 -2.05
CA ARG A 202 -0.90 14.06 -1.84
C ARG A 202 -2.30 14.65 -1.71
N ARG A 203 -3.31 13.99 -2.26
CA ARG A 203 -4.72 14.40 -2.12
C ARG A 203 -5.29 14.05 -0.74
N VAL A 204 -4.80 12.97 -0.12
CA VAL A 204 -5.33 12.46 1.16
C VAL A 204 -5.42 13.52 2.26
N PRO A 205 -4.44 14.41 2.51
CA PRO A 205 -4.56 15.44 3.56
C PRO A 205 -5.73 16.42 3.38
N THR A 206 -6.34 16.47 2.20
CA THR A 206 -7.54 17.30 1.93
C THR A 206 -8.85 16.54 2.12
N MET A 207 -8.81 15.25 2.37
CA MET A 207 -9.95 14.35 2.57
C MET A 207 -10.42 14.38 4.02
N THR A 208 -11.66 13.95 4.26
CA THR A 208 -12.28 14.01 5.60
C THR A 208 -12.14 12.70 6.38
N GLY A 209 -11.82 11.60 5.72
CA GLY A 209 -11.69 10.29 6.36
C GLY A 209 -11.40 9.15 5.38
N VAL A 210 -11.37 7.94 5.94
CA VAL A 210 -11.12 6.71 5.17
C VAL A 210 -12.14 6.51 4.05
N ALA A 211 -13.40 6.94 4.24
CA ALA A 211 -14.44 6.82 3.22
C ALA A 211 -14.08 7.58 1.92
N ASP A 212 -13.52 8.79 2.05
CA ASP A 212 -13.09 9.57 0.88
C ASP A 212 -11.89 8.90 0.18
N VAL A 213 -10.99 8.29 0.97
CA VAL A 213 -9.85 7.54 0.43
C VAL A 213 -10.31 6.31 -0.32
N LEU A 214 -11.22 5.51 0.25
CA LEU A 214 -11.79 4.34 -0.43
C LEU A 214 -12.54 4.72 -1.72
N ALA A 215 -13.21 5.88 -1.74
CA ALA A 215 -13.82 6.39 -2.95
C ALA A 215 -12.79 6.74 -4.03
N GLN A 216 -11.64 7.33 -3.65
CA GLN A 216 -10.50 7.54 -4.55
C GLN A 216 -9.92 6.21 -5.03
N ASP A 217 -9.67 5.27 -4.11
CA ASP A 217 -9.11 3.96 -4.42
C ASP A 217 -9.99 3.21 -5.43
N ARG A 218 -11.33 3.36 -5.31
CA ARG A 218 -12.28 2.74 -6.25
C ARG A 218 -12.12 3.27 -7.68
N VAL A 219 -11.92 4.57 -7.84
CA VAL A 219 -11.66 5.19 -9.15
C VAL A 219 -10.32 4.72 -9.70
N LEU A 220 -9.27 4.72 -8.87
CA LEU A 220 -7.94 4.26 -9.28
C LEU A 220 -7.93 2.78 -9.65
N ALA A 221 -8.67 1.93 -8.92
CA ALA A 221 -8.77 0.51 -9.22
C ALA A 221 -9.34 0.27 -10.62
N ASP A 222 -10.38 0.99 -11.03
CA ASP A 222 -10.96 0.86 -12.37
C ASP A 222 -9.95 1.17 -13.50
N HIS A 223 -9.07 2.15 -13.28
CA HIS A 223 -8.06 2.52 -14.27
C HIS A 223 -6.84 1.58 -14.24
N MET A 224 -6.34 1.29 -13.04
CA MET A 224 -5.07 0.58 -12.89
C MET A 224 -5.19 -0.91 -13.20
N ILE A 225 -6.32 -1.56 -12.83
CA ILE A 225 -6.50 -3.01 -13.00
C ILE A 225 -6.47 -3.44 -14.47
N GLY A 226 -7.01 -2.61 -15.36
CA GLY A 226 -7.01 -2.84 -16.82
C GLY A 226 -5.73 -2.39 -17.52
N SER A 227 -4.79 -1.81 -16.80
CA SER A 227 -3.56 -1.29 -17.41
C SER A 227 -2.63 -2.41 -17.89
N PRO A 228 -1.86 -2.19 -18.95
CA PRO A 228 -0.81 -3.13 -19.38
C PRO A 228 0.19 -3.42 -18.26
N ASP A 229 0.49 -2.44 -17.39
CA ASP A 229 1.44 -2.56 -16.29
C ASP A 229 0.94 -3.52 -15.21
N PHE A 230 -0.36 -3.53 -14.87
CA PHE A 230 -0.90 -4.51 -13.95
C PHE A 230 -0.81 -5.94 -14.51
N ILE A 231 -1.19 -6.12 -15.77
CA ILE A 231 -1.13 -7.44 -16.45
C ILE A 231 0.30 -7.95 -16.46
N GLU A 232 1.25 -7.09 -16.81
CA GLU A 232 2.68 -7.43 -16.88
C GLU A 232 3.31 -7.63 -15.50
N GLY A 233 3.03 -6.73 -14.55
CA GLY A 233 3.57 -6.83 -13.19
C GLY A 233 3.15 -8.12 -12.50
N VAL A 234 1.87 -8.48 -12.57
CA VAL A 234 1.37 -9.75 -12.02
C VAL A 234 1.99 -10.93 -12.77
N ARG A 235 2.17 -10.88 -14.11
CA ARG A 235 2.90 -11.90 -14.85
C ARG A 235 4.30 -12.11 -14.28
N ALA A 236 5.06 -11.02 -14.21
CA ALA A 236 6.46 -11.07 -13.83
C ALA A 236 6.69 -11.52 -12.38
N GLN A 237 5.82 -11.09 -11.45
CA GLN A 237 6.01 -11.36 -10.02
C GLN A 237 5.38 -12.70 -9.58
N LEU A 238 4.24 -13.10 -10.14
CA LEU A 238 3.42 -14.15 -9.56
C LEU A 238 3.14 -15.33 -10.51
N VAL A 239 3.13 -15.09 -11.81
CA VAL A 239 2.89 -16.16 -12.82
C VAL A 239 4.21 -16.78 -13.25
N ASP A 240 5.03 -16.03 -13.99
CA ASP A 240 6.33 -16.51 -14.51
C ASP A 240 7.44 -16.45 -13.46
N LYS A 241 7.33 -15.53 -12.51
CA LYS A 241 8.27 -15.30 -11.40
C LYS A 241 9.70 -14.96 -11.85
N ASP A 242 9.82 -14.41 -13.07
CA ASP A 242 11.09 -13.94 -13.62
C ASP A 242 11.55 -12.62 -13.01
N ARG A 243 10.62 -11.86 -12.37
CA ARG A 243 10.85 -10.56 -11.71
C ARG A 243 11.44 -9.51 -12.63
N THR A 244 11.17 -9.62 -13.93
CA THR A 244 11.65 -8.71 -14.97
C THR A 244 10.46 -8.14 -15.76
N PRO A 245 9.63 -7.28 -15.12
CA PRO A 245 8.49 -6.68 -15.80
C PRO A 245 8.96 -5.73 -16.91
N ARG A 246 8.17 -5.65 -17.98
CA ARG A 246 8.34 -4.69 -19.08
C ARG A 246 7.22 -3.68 -18.95
N TRP A 247 7.50 -2.58 -18.28
CA TRP A 247 6.55 -1.51 -18.05
C TRP A 247 6.21 -0.76 -19.35
N SER A 248 5.06 -0.12 -19.39
CA SER A 248 4.61 0.71 -20.51
C SER A 248 5.48 1.94 -20.73
N HIS A 249 6.10 2.43 -19.65
CA HIS A 249 7.09 3.51 -19.67
C HIS A 249 8.44 2.96 -19.23
N ASP A 250 9.52 3.32 -19.90
CA ASP A 250 10.87 2.91 -19.50
C ASP A 250 11.33 3.65 -18.25
N ARG A 251 10.84 4.88 -18.05
CA ARG A 251 11.28 5.78 -16.98
C ARG A 251 10.11 6.57 -16.43
N ILE A 252 10.24 7.02 -15.18
CA ILE A 252 9.24 7.88 -14.52
C ILE A 252 9.08 9.23 -15.24
N GLU A 253 10.17 9.74 -15.82
CA GLU A 253 10.21 10.99 -16.57
C GLU A 253 9.41 10.93 -17.87
N ASP A 254 9.04 9.74 -18.35
CA ASP A 254 8.24 9.53 -19.56
C ASP A 254 6.73 9.56 -19.26
N VAL A 255 6.33 9.47 -17.98
CA VAL A 255 4.92 9.54 -17.57
C VAL A 255 4.46 11.00 -17.63
N THR A 256 3.41 11.26 -18.39
CA THR A 256 2.87 12.60 -18.54
C THR A 256 1.88 12.96 -17.43
N ARG A 257 1.78 14.25 -17.11
CA ARG A 257 0.76 14.74 -16.16
C ARG A 257 -0.67 14.36 -16.59
N ALA A 258 -0.95 14.38 -17.89
CA ALA A 258 -2.26 14.01 -18.44
C ALA A 258 -2.61 12.53 -18.19
N GLU A 259 -1.65 11.62 -18.24
CA GLU A 259 -1.86 10.20 -17.90
C GLU A 259 -2.20 10.01 -16.43
N VAL A 260 -1.50 10.73 -15.53
CA VAL A 260 -1.79 10.69 -14.09
C VAL A 260 -3.17 11.27 -13.77
N GLU A 261 -3.57 12.36 -14.45
CA GLU A 261 -4.88 13.01 -14.26
C GLU A 261 -6.03 12.21 -14.85
N ALA A 262 -5.76 11.31 -15.81
CA ALA A 262 -6.76 10.44 -16.40
C ALA A 262 -7.10 9.23 -15.50
N CYS A 263 -6.23 8.90 -14.53
CA CYS A 263 -6.51 7.93 -13.48
C CYS A 263 -7.27 8.58 -12.33
#